data_0c3166072260d2d341e3a1db40cb81c6
#
_entry.id   0c3166072260d2d341e3a1db40cb81c6
#
_cell.length_a   1.000
_cell.length_b   1.000
_cell.length_c   1.000
_cell.angle_alpha   90.00
_cell.angle_beta   90.00
_cell.angle_gamma   90.00
#
_symmetry.space_group_name_H-M   'P 1'
#
loop_
_entity.id
_entity.type
_entity.pdbx_description
1 polymer ?
#
loop_
_entity_poly.entity_id
_entity_poly.type
_entity_poly.pdbx_seq_one_letter_code
_entity_poly.pdbx_strand_id
1 'polypeptide(L)'
;MQQGTRRHRLLVGLSVALILVVALSGPNAAKPDLRSGWPLDGLLPFTLSSALVTGLLWVAYAVAAVAIALALWRPVPALGRRTPWVLGGLGLLAVLAAPIGSADHVNYAAYGRILWLGGDPWTASPADFAGGSDPITSAVEEPWRTEPSVYGPLATLIQAGAAAIGGTHLRLVVLAWQVVVVAAWLLVRWCLRRLVDEENA
;
A
#
# COMPACT_ATOMS: atom_id res chain seq x y z
N MET A 1 -34.91 1.18 -2.23
CA MET A 1 -33.64 0.59 -2.70
C MET A 1 -32.63 1.62 -3.24
N GLN A 2 -32.96 2.55 -4.12
CA GLN A 2 -32.01 3.51 -4.71
C GLN A 2 -31.26 4.42 -3.70
N GLN A 3 -31.94 4.90 -2.65
CA GLN A 3 -31.30 5.78 -1.64
C GLN A 3 -30.20 5.08 -0.83
N GLY A 4 -30.37 3.81 -0.46
CA GLY A 4 -29.36 3.05 0.28
C GLY A 4 -28.07 2.84 -0.54
N THR A 5 -28.22 2.50 -1.80
CA THR A 5 -27.11 2.33 -2.73
C THR A 5 -26.35 3.65 -2.97
N ARG A 6 -27.07 4.77 -3.08
CA ARG A 6 -26.44 6.09 -3.25
C ARG A 6 -25.63 6.48 -2.01
N ARG A 7 -26.19 6.29 -0.79
CA ARG A 7 -25.49 6.57 0.47
C ARG A 7 -24.21 5.74 0.61
N HIS A 8 -24.30 4.43 0.35
CA HIS A 8 -23.10 3.56 0.39
C HIS A 8 -22.00 4.05 -0.55
N ARG A 9 -22.34 4.34 -1.81
CA ARG A 9 -21.35 4.83 -2.80
C ARG A 9 -20.73 6.17 -2.40
N LEU A 10 -21.51 7.06 -1.77
CA LEU A 10 -21.01 8.34 -1.26
C LEU A 10 -20.02 8.13 -0.10
N LEU A 11 -20.31 7.21 0.83
CA LEU A 11 -19.41 6.90 1.94
C LEU A 11 -18.10 6.28 1.43
N VAL A 12 -18.15 5.30 0.52
CA VAL A 12 -16.94 4.73 -0.10
C VAL A 12 -16.15 5.82 -0.84
N GLY A 13 -16.82 6.65 -1.64
CA GLY A 13 -16.17 7.75 -2.36
C GLY A 13 -15.52 8.77 -1.43
N LEU A 14 -16.18 9.12 -0.32
CA LEU A 14 -15.63 10.02 0.69
C LEU A 14 -14.39 9.42 1.36
N SER A 15 -14.44 8.16 1.78
CA SER A 15 -13.28 7.48 2.38
C SER A 15 -12.08 7.48 1.42
N VAL A 16 -12.30 7.07 0.17
CA VAL A 16 -11.25 7.07 -0.87
C VAL A 16 -10.71 8.48 -1.10
N ALA A 17 -11.58 9.50 -1.19
CA ALA A 17 -11.15 10.88 -1.39
C ALA A 17 -10.27 11.39 -0.25
N LEU A 18 -10.61 11.09 1.01
CA LEU A 18 -9.81 11.48 2.18
C LEU A 18 -8.43 10.82 2.16
N ILE A 19 -8.36 9.53 1.82
CA ILE A 19 -7.10 8.80 1.66
C ILE A 19 -6.25 9.43 0.53
N LEU A 20 -6.87 9.74 -0.61
CA LEU A 20 -6.17 10.37 -1.74
C LEU A 20 -5.67 11.78 -1.40
N VAL A 21 -6.39 12.56 -0.61
CA VAL A 21 -5.91 13.87 -0.13
C VAL A 21 -4.60 13.71 0.62
N VAL A 22 -4.50 12.73 1.52
CA VAL A 22 -3.25 12.46 2.25
C VAL A 22 -2.15 11.93 1.32
N ALA A 23 -2.48 11.01 0.41
CA ALA A 23 -1.52 10.39 -0.49
C ALA A 23 -0.96 11.36 -1.54
N LEU A 24 -1.76 12.31 -2.03
CA LEU A 24 -1.39 13.23 -3.11
C LEU A 24 -0.90 14.61 -2.62
N SER A 25 -1.04 14.93 -1.32
CA SER A 25 -0.47 16.13 -0.73
C SER A 25 1.07 16.06 -0.71
N GLY A 26 1.74 17.15 -0.39
CA GLY A 26 3.19 17.19 -0.20
C GLY A 26 3.67 16.29 0.95
N PRO A 27 4.96 16.32 1.31
CA PRO A 27 5.53 15.53 2.40
C PRO A 27 4.70 15.65 3.67
N ASN A 28 4.40 14.52 4.32
CA ASN A 28 3.59 14.48 5.54
C ASN A 28 3.92 13.22 6.37
N ALA A 29 3.41 13.17 7.59
CA ALA A 29 3.71 12.12 8.57
C ALA A 29 3.26 10.69 8.17
N ALA A 30 2.39 10.54 7.17
CA ALA A 30 1.95 9.22 6.70
C ALA A 30 2.79 8.68 5.55
N LYS A 31 3.75 9.46 5.03
CA LYS A 31 4.62 9.06 3.92
C LYS A 31 6.05 8.88 4.42
N PRO A 32 6.73 7.79 4.05
CA PRO A 32 8.15 7.63 4.33
C PRO A 32 8.97 8.56 3.42
N ASP A 33 10.17 8.89 3.86
CA ASP A 33 11.16 9.53 2.99
C ASP A 33 11.78 8.48 2.04
N LEU A 34 11.37 8.49 0.81
CA LEU A 34 11.90 7.61 -0.24
C LEU A 34 13.13 8.20 -0.95
N ARG A 35 13.70 9.29 -0.41
CA ARG A 35 14.90 10.00 -0.92
C ARG A 35 14.80 10.47 -2.38
N SER A 36 13.67 10.31 -3.02
CA SER A 36 13.42 10.76 -4.39
C SER A 36 11.92 10.93 -4.60
N GLY A 37 11.51 11.94 -5.38
CA GLY A 37 10.10 12.22 -5.62
C GLY A 37 9.32 11.02 -6.15
N TRP A 38 8.06 10.92 -5.79
CA TRP A 38 7.12 9.90 -6.28
C TRP A 38 6.28 10.47 -7.43
N PRO A 39 5.77 9.66 -8.39
CA PRO A 39 5.10 10.18 -9.60
C PRO A 39 3.96 11.16 -9.33
N LEU A 40 3.15 10.93 -8.30
CA LEU A 40 2.03 11.80 -7.94
C LEU A 40 2.23 12.53 -6.60
N ASP A 41 3.46 12.51 -6.05
CA ASP A 41 3.75 13.19 -4.79
C ASP A 41 3.69 14.71 -4.98
N GLY A 42 2.97 15.38 -4.06
CA GLY A 42 2.79 16.82 -4.15
C GLY A 42 1.89 17.30 -5.30
N LEU A 43 1.11 16.39 -5.93
CA LEU A 43 0.10 16.81 -6.91
C LEU A 43 -0.88 17.84 -6.32
N LEU A 44 -1.19 17.71 -5.04
CA LEU A 44 -1.86 18.74 -4.26
C LEU A 44 -0.80 19.64 -3.60
N PRO A 45 -0.71 20.93 -3.98
CA PRO A 45 0.40 21.81 -3.61
C PRO A 45 0.29 22.38 -2.19
N PHE A 46 -0.01 21.53 -1.21
CA PHE A 46 -0.07 21.88 0.20
C PHE A 46 0.49 20.75 1.08
N THR A 47 0.96 21.11 2.27
CA THR A 47 1.41 20.19 3.30
C THR A 47 0.35 20.03 4.37
N LEU A 48 0.27 18.84 4.96
CA LEU A 48 -0.65 18.52 6.05
C LEU A 48 0.14 18.37 7.36
N SER A 49 -0.34 18.97 8.43
CA SER A 49 0.22 18.71 9.77
C SER A 49 -0.05 17.26 10.20
N SER A 50 0.80 16.71 11.06
CA SER A 50 0.65 15.33 11.55
C SER A 50 -0.72 15.07 12.19
N ALA A 51 -1.24 16.05 12.95
CA ALA A 51 -2.57 15.95 13.55
C ALA A 51 -3.68 15.87 12.50
N LEU A 52 -3.58 16.68 11.42
CA LEU A 52 -4.57 16.68 10.35
C LEU A 52 -4.51 15.37 9.54
N VAL A 53 -3.30 14.86 9.24
CA VAL A 53 -3.11 13.55 8.60
C VAL A 53 -3.77 12.45 9.40
N THR A 54 -3.48 12.39 10.70
CA THR A 54 -4.07 11.40 11.62
C THR A 54 -5.59 11.52 11.64
N GLY A 55 -6.12 12.73 11.78
CA GLY A 55 -7.57 12.97 11.79
C GLY A 55 -8.25 12.54 10.49
N LEU A 56 -7.68 12.90 9.33
CA LEU A 56 -8.21 12.51 8.02
C LEU A 56 -8.25 11.00 7.82
N LEU A 57 -7.16 10.29 8.21
CA LEU A 57 -7.10 8.84 8.10
C LEU A 57 -8.11 8.15 9.04
N TRP A 58 -8.23 8.61 10.29
CA TRP A 58 -9.24 8.08 11.21
C TRP A 58 -10.65 8.28 10.69
N VAL A 59 -10.98 9.46 10.18
CA VAL A 59 -12.29 9.73 9.56
C VAL A 59 -12.50 8.84 8.32
N ALA A 60 -11.49 8.71 7.48
CA ALA A 60 -11.57 7.84 6.30
C ALA A 60 -11.87 6.39 6.68
N TYR A 61 -11.17 5.84 7.67
CA TYR A 61 -11.38 4.47 8.16
C TYR A 61 -12.74 4.30 8.83
N ALA A 62 -13.18 5.25 9.65
CA ALA A 62 -14.50 5.21 10.27
C ALA A 62 -15.62 5.23 9.21
N VAL A 63 -15.51 6.09 8.20
CA VAL A 63 -16.44 6.15 7.08
C VAL A 63 -16.46 4.86 6.27
N ALA A 64 -15.28 4.26 6.01
CA ALA A 64 -15.18 2.95 5.36
C ALA A 64 -15.84 1.85 6.19
N ALA A 65 -15.60 1.82 7.50
CA ALA A 65 -16.22 0.84 8.40
C ALA A 65 -17.75 0.94 8.40
N VAL A 66 -18.30 2.16 8.43
CA VAL A 66 -19.75 2.37 8.29
C VAL A 66 -20.26 1.88 6.93
N ALA A 67 -19.54 2.16 5.85
CA ALA A 67 -19.92 1.69 4.51
C ALA A 67 -19.95 0.16 4.44
N ILE A 68 -18.95 -0.53 5.02
CA ILE A 68 -18.89 -1.99 5.09
C ILE A 68 -20.06 -2.54 5.94
N ALA A 69 -20.30 -1.99 7.13
CA ALA A 69 -21.40 -2.42 7.98
C ALA A 69 -22.77 -2.28 7.27
N LEU A 70 -22.97 -1.19 6.56
CA LEU A 70 -24.20 -0.99 5.78
C LEU A 70 -24.31 -2.00 4.62
N ALA A 71 -23.23 -2.39 3.99
CA ALA A 71 -23.21 -3.39 2.93
C ALA A 71 -23.51 -4.80 3.45
N LEU A 72 -23.06 -5.14 4.66
CA LEU A 72 -23.36 -6.41 5.33
C LEU A 72 -24.84 -6.53 5.72
N TRP A 73 -25.45 -5.43 6.13
CA TRP A 73 -26.88 -5.42 6.51
C TRP A 73 -27.84 -5.31 5.31
N ARG A 74 -27.38 -4.68 4.23
CA ARG A 74 -28.21 -4.44 3.03
C ARG A 74 -27.35 -4.64 1.78
N PRO A 75 -27.50 -5.74 1.06
CA PRO A 75 -26.73 -5.99 -0.16
C PRO A 75 -26.73 -4.78 -1.10
N VAL A 76 -25.54 -4.36 -1.51
CA VAL A 76 -25.37 -3.22 -2.41
C VAL A 76 -25.14 -3.76 -3.83
N PRO A 77 -25.92 -3.33 -4.81
CA PRO A 77 -25.72 -3.77 -6.19
C PRO A 77 -24.30 -3.46 -6.68
N ALA A 78 -23.67 -4.39 -7.34
CA ALA A 78 -22.39 -4.20 -8.00
C ALA A 78 -22.44 -3.02 -8.98
N LEU A 79 -21.29 -2.43 -9.28
CA LEU A 79 -21.16 -1.38 -10.30
C LEU A 79 -21.37 -1.88 -11.73
N GLY A 80 -21.68 -3.19 -11.89
CA GLY A 80 -21.92 -3.83 -13.18
C GLY A 80 -20.70 -3.73 -14.09
N ARG A 81 -20.93 -3.40 -15.35
CA ARG A 81 -19.87 -3.31 -16.39
C ARG A 81 -18.79 -2.25 -16.08
N ARG A 82 -19.03 -1.30 -15.18
CA ARG A 82 -18.06 -0.29 -14.78
C ARG A 82 -17.07 -0.76 -13.69
N THR A 83 -17.39 -1.86 -13.01
CA THR A 83 -16.53 -2.38 -11.91
C THR A 83 -15.06 -2.57 -12.31
N PRO A 84 -14.71 -3.24 -13.43
CA PRO A 84 -13.30 -3.43 -13.77
C PRO A 84 -12.57 -2.11 -14.03
N TRP A 85 -13.21 -1.13 -14.64
CA TRP A 85 -12.62 0.18 -14.91
C TRP A 85 -12.37 0.97 -13.63
N VAL A 86 -13.32 0.96 -12.69
CA VAL A 86 -13.15 1.62 -11.40
C VAL A 86 -12.01 0.97 -10.60
N LEU A 87 -11.97 -0.36 -10.57
CA LEU A 87 -10.91 -1.07 -9.84
C LEU A 87 -9.54 -0.93 -10.50
N GLY A 88 -9.49 -0.96 -11.84
CA GLY A 88 -8.28 -0.68 -12.60
C GLY A 88 -7.74 0.73 -12.32
N GLY A 89 -8.63 1.73 -12.32
CA GLY A 89 -8.28 3.11 -11.98
C GLY A 89 -7.78 3.27 -10.54
N LEU A 90 -8.45 2.64 -9.57
CA LEU A 90 -8.01 2.64 -8.17
C LEU A 90 -6.68 1.90 -8.00
N GLY A 91 -6.48 0.76 -8.68
CA GLY A 91 -5.21 0.04 -8.69
C GLY A 91 -4.08 0.87 -9.27
N LEU A 92 -4.32 1.55 -10.39
CA LEU A 92 -3.34 2.46 -11.00
C LEU A 92 -2.99 3.62 -10.06
N LEU A 93 -3.98 4.26 -9.45
CA LEU A 93 -3.75 5.30 -8.44
C LEU A 93 -2.96 4.78 -7.26
N ALA A 94 -3.25 3.56 -6.77
CA ALA A 94 -2.52 2.96 -5.67
C ALA A 94 -1.06 2.65 -6.01
N VAL A 95 -0.74 2.37 -7.29
CA VAL A 95 0.65 2.18 -7.74
C VAL A 95 1.36 3.53 -7.92
N LEU A 96 0.67 4.55 -8.42
CA LEU A 96 1.28 5.85 -8.74
C LEU A 96 1.32 6.81 -7.55
N ALA A 97 0.45 6.67 -6.56
CA ALA A 97 0.50 7.45 -5.33
C ALA A 97 1.61 6.93 -4.40
N ALA A 98 2.23 7.82 -3.65
CA ALA A 98 3.19 7.41 -2.62
C ALA A 98 2.50 6.47 -1.61
N PRO A 99 3.17 5.41 -1.14
CA PRO A 99 2.63 4.56 -0.09
C PRO A 99 2.42 5.38 1.18
N ILE A 100 1.29 5.15 1.86
CA ILE A 100 0.91 5.88 3.07
C ILE A 100 0.58 4.93 4.22
N GLY A 101 0.70 5.44 5.44
CA GLY A 101 0.27 4.77 6.66
C GLY A 101 1.39 4.21 7.51
N SER A 102 2.43 3.64 6.93
CA SER A 102 3.62 3.20 7.66
C SER A 102 4.86 3.21 6.76
N ALA A 103 6.05 3.11 7.35
CA ALA A 103 7.32 2.96 6.64
C ALA A 103 7.70 1.50 6.36
N ASP A 104 6.83 0.53 6.65
CA ASP A 104 7.12 -0.91 6.54
C ASP A 104 7.59 -1.35 5.15
N HIS A 105 7.12 -0.67 4.09
CA HIS A 105 7.57 -0.97 2.74
C HIS A 105 9.06 -0.68 2.51
N VAL A 106 9.69 0.18 3.32
CA VAL A 106 11.15 0.37 3.35
C VAL A 106 11.81 -0.86 3.97
N ASN A 107 11.21 -1.43 5.03
CA ASN A 107 11.68 -2.67 5.64
C ASN A 107 11.61 -3.84 4.65
N TYR A 108 10.50 -3.96 3.90
CA TYR A 108 10.36 -4.99 2.86
C TYR A 108 11.42 -4.84 1.78
N ALA A 109 11.72 -3.62 1.36
CA ALA A 109 12.78 -3.34 0.41
C ALA A 109 14.15 -3.76 0.96
N ALA A 110 14.44 -3.48 2.22
CA ALA A 110 15.70 -3.82 2.88
C ALA A 110 15.89 -5.33 3.03
N TYR A 111 14.90 -6.05 3.54
CA TYR A 111 14.99 -7.51 3.68
C TYR A 111 15.10 -8.22 2.33
N GLY A 112 14.35 -7.75 1.33
CA GLY A 112 14.50 -8.22 -0.04
C GLY A 112 15.89 -7.95 -0.60
N ARG A 113 16.46 -6.78 -0.32
CA ARG A 113 17.82 -6.40 -0.73
C ARG A 113 18.88 -7.27 -0.10
N ILE A 114 18.77 -7.55 1.21
CA ILE A 114 19.70 -8.46 1.91
C ILE A 114 19.70 -9.84 1.23
N LEU A 115 18.52 -10.43 1.00
CA LEU A 115 18.42 -11.74 0.35
C LEU A 115 18.94 -11.70 -1.09
N TRP A 116 18.60 -10.68 -1.85
CA TRP A 116 19.05 -10.53 -3.25
C TRP A 116 20.58 -10.49 -3.38
N LEU A 117 21.26 -9.88 -2.42
CA LEU A 117 22.72 -9.78 -2.38
C LEU A 117 23.40 -10.99 -1.72
N GLY A 118 22.65 -12.06 -1.41
CA GLY A 118 23.17 -13.30 -0.85
C GLY A 118 23.34 -13.31 0.67
N GLY A 119 22.82 -12.27 1.36
CA GLY A 119 22.74 -12.26 2.82
C GLY A 119 21.53 -13.04 3.34
N ASP A 120 21.51 -13.29 4.64
CA ASP A 120 20.40 -13.93 5.35
C ASP A 120 19.59 -12.88 6.10
N PRO A 121 18.40 -12.47 5.61
CA PRO A 121 17.59 -11.44 6.26
C PRO A 121 16.95 -11.88 7.58
N TRP A 122 16.97 -13.17 7.92
CA TRP A 122 16.44 -13.68 9.19
C TRP A 122 17.46 -13.65 10.33
N THR A 123 18.73 -13.40 10.01
CA THR A 123 19.82 -13.28 10.99
C THR A 123 20.53 -11.95 10.94
N ALA A 124 20.56 -11.28 9.77
CA ALA A 124 21.17 -9.97 9.60
C ALA A 124 20.11 -8.87 9.65
N SER A 125 20.34 -7.86 10.50
CA SER A 125 19.52 -6.65 10.51
C SER A 125 19.89 -5.71 9.35
N PRO A 126 19.01 -4.76 8.97
CA PRO A 126 19.35 -3.70 8.02
C PRO A 126 20.59 -2.88 8.41
N ALA A 127 20.82 -2.66 9.71
CA ALA A 127 21.97 -1.91 10.23
C ALA A 127 23.28 -2.67 10.08
N ASP A 128 23.26 -4.00 10.26
CA ASP A 128 24.46 -4.84 10.20
C ASP A 128 24.88 -5.16 8.76
N PHE A 129 23.91 -5.18 7.84
CA PHE A 129 24.17 -5.54 6.45
C PHE A 129 25.10 -4.52 5.77
N ALA A 130 26.15 -5.01 5.11
CA ALA A 130 27.17 -4.21 4.44
C ALA A 130 27.75 -3.07 5.29
N GLY A 131 27.87 -3.29 6.62
CA GLY A 131 28.33 -2.27 7.56
C GLY A 131 27.44 -1.01 7.62
N GLY A 132 26.15 -1.16 7.32
CA GLY A 132 25.17 -0.07 7.33
C GLY A 132 25.27 0.89 6.14
N SER A 133 26.06 0.57 5.11
CA SER A 133 26.33 1.48 3.98
C SER A 133 25.51 1.20 2.71
N ASP A 134 24.75 0.12 2.67
CA ASP A 134 23.90 -0.17 1.50
C ASP A 134 22.78 0.90 1.36
N PRO A 135 22.55 1.42 0.15
CA PRO A 135 21.64 2.55 -0.07
C PRO A 135 20.17 2.24 0.25
N ILE A 136 19.77 0.97 0.25
CA ILE A 136 18.40 0.54 0.58
C ILE A 136 18.27 0.28 2.08
N THR A 137 19.16 -0.56 2.66
CA THR A 137 19.04 -0.94 4.07
C THR A 137 19.30 0.23 5.01
N SER A 138 20.14 1.20 4.62
CA SER A 138 20.39 2.43 5.38
C SER A 138 19.19 3.39 5.47
N ALA A 139 18.13 3.16 4.68
CA ALA A 139 16.91 3.95 4.71
C ALA A 139 15.88 3.45 5.74
N VAL A 140 16.12 2.29 6.35
CA VAL A 140 15.23 1.75 7.38
C VAL A 140 15.36 2.58 8.66
N GLU A 141 14.21 2.95 9.22
CA GLU A 141 14.08 3.72 10.46
C GLU A 141 13.93 2.80 11.69
N GLU A 142 14.20 3.35 12.87
CA GLU A 142 13.93 2.66 14.12
C GLU A 142 12.41 2.43 14.32
N PRO A 143 12.01 1.32 14.97
CA PRO A 143 12.86 0.31 15.63
C PRO A 143 13.37 -0.80 14.69
N TRP A 144 12.93 -0.84 13.43
CA TRP A 144 13.17 -1.95 12.50
C TRP A 144 14.61 -1.99 11.94
N ARG A 145 15.34 -0.92 12.12
CA ARG A 145 16.72 -0.82 11.60
C ARG A 145 17.66 -1.87 12.17
N THR A 146 17.45 -2.24 13.43
CA THR A 146 18.28 -3.21 14.17
C THR A 146 17.63 -4.59 14.28
N GLU A 147 16.46 -4.79 13.65
CA GLU A 147 15.72 -6.04 13.74
C GLU A 147 15.87 -6.87 12.46
N PRO A 148 16.15 -8.18 12.56
CA PRO A 148 16.06 -9.12 11.43
C PRO A 148 14.63 -9.28 10.93
N SER A 149 14.49 -9.84 9.72
CA SER A 149 13.18 -10.09 9.11
C SER A 149 12.35 -11.09 9.90
N VAL A 150 11.10 -10.74 10.16
CA VAL A 150 10.07 -11.63 10.74
C VAL A 150 9.21 -12.30 9.68
N TYR A 151 9.46 -12.04 8.39
CA TYR A 151 8.63 -12.52 7.30
C TYR A 151 9.04 -13.92 6.83
N GLY A 152 8.04 -14.69 6.40
CA GLY A 152 8.27 -16.04 5.87
C GLY A 152 8.99 -16.02 4.50
N PRO A 153 9.54 -17.18 4.08
CA PRO A 153 10.42 -17.28 2.91
C PRO A 153 9.75 -16.82 1.60
N LEU A 154 8.47 -17.11 1.40
CA LEU A 154 7.75 -16.71 0.19
C LEU A 154 7.66 -15.17 0.08
N ALA A 155 7.31 -14.49 1.17
CA ALA A 155 7.23 -13.03 1.19
C ALA A 155 8.63 -12.42 0.91
N THR A 156 9.66 -12.96 1.57
CA THR A 156 11.03 -12.47 1.40
C THR A 156 11.58 -12.73 -0.01
N LEU A 157 11.21 -13.83 -0.66
CA LEU A 157 11.55 -14.07 -2.06
C LEU A 157 10.89 -13.07 -3.01
N ILE A 158 9.63 -12.71 -2.77
CA ILE A 158 8.94 -11.69 -3.56
C ILE A 158 9.59 -10.31 -3.32
N GLN A 159 9.96 -9.99 -2.08
CA GLN A 159 10.71 -8.78 -1.74
C GLN A 159 12.07 -8.75 -2.44
N ALA A 160 12.78 -9.88 -2.51
CA ALA A 160 14.05 -10.00 -3.24
C ALA A 160 13.85 -9.77 -4.74
N GLY A 161 12.76 -10.27 -5.33
CA GLY A 161 12.39 -9.97 -6.71
C GLY A 161 12.18 -8.48 -6.96
N ALA A 162 11.51 -7.77 -6.05
CA ALA A 162 11.35 -6.32 -6.12
C ALA A 162 12.71 -5.60 -5.99
N ALA A 163 13.59 -6.05 -5.09
CA ALA A 163 14.94 -5.52 -4.92
C ALA A 163 15.81 -5.74 -6.18
N ALA A 164 15.67 -6.89 -6.83
CA ALA A 164 16.35 -7.18 -8.11
C ALA A 164 15.94 -6.20 -9.21
N ILE A 165 14.66 -5.86 -9.30
CA ILE A 165 14.12 -4.90 -10.27
C ILE A 165 14.59 -3.48 -9.97
N GLY A 166 14.53 -3.07 -8.72
CA GLY A 166 14.83 -1.68 -8.31
C GLY A 166 16.32 -1.40 -8.10
N GLY A 167 17.14 -2.44 -7.90
CA GLY A 167 18.59 -2.31 -7.69
C GLY A 167 18.92 -1.45 -6.47
N THR A 168 19.64 -0.37 -6.68
CA THR A 168 20.03 0.60 -5.64
C THR A 168 19.03 1.76 -5.45
N HIS A 169 17.92 1.76 -6.20
CA HIS A 169 16.93 2.82 -6.20
C HIS A 169 15.74 2.43 -5.32
N LEU A 170 15.71 2.89 -4.07
CA LEU A 170 14.65 2.58 -3.10
C LEU A 170 13.25 2.78 -3.69
N ARG A 171 13.01 3.90 -4.38
CA ARG A 171 11.73 4.19 -5.03
C ARG A 171 11.30 3.09 -6.01
N LEU A 172 12.21 2.56 -6.82
CA LEU A 172 11.90 1.51 -7.79
C LEU A 172 11.63 0.16 -7.11
N VAL A 173 12.34 -0.15 -6.02
CA VAL A 173 12.07 -1.35 -5.21
C VAL A 173 10.66 -1.26 -4.62
N VAL A 174 10.32 -0.13 -4.01
CA VAL A 174 9.00 0.10 -3.42
C VAL A 174 7.90 0.09 -4.49
N LEU A 175 8.13 0.70 -5.66
CA LEU A 175 7.19 0.66 -6.78
C LEU A 175 6.94 -0.77 -7.27
N ALA A 176 7.99 -1.57 -7.44
CA ALA A 176 7.86 -2.98 -7.82
C ALA A 176 7.04 -3.76 -6.79
N TRP A 177 7.29 -3.52 -5.50
CA TRP A 177 6.50 -4.10 -4.42
C TRP A 177 5.03 -3.66 -4.46
N GLN A 178 4.73 -2.39 -4.67
CA GLN A 178 3.35 -1.90 -4.82
C GLN A 178 2.61 -2.57 -5.98
N VAL A 179 3.27 -2.76 -7.12
CA VAL A 179 2.69 -3.50 -8.26
C VAL A 179 2.31 -4.92 -7.84
N VAL A 180 3.16 -5.61 -7.09
CA VAL A 180 2.87 -6.97 -6.58
C VAL A 180 1.66 -6.94 -5.64
N VAL A 181 1.60 -5.99 -4.71
CA VAL A 181 0.49 -5.86 -3.75
C VAL A 181 -0.84 -5.59 -4.47
N VAL A 182 -0.85 -4.69 -5.44
CA VAL A 182 -2.05 -4.39 -6.25
C VAL A 182 -2.46 -5.59 -7.09
N ALA A 183 -1.51 -6.30 -7.70
CA ALA A 183 -1.78 -7.52 -8.46
C ALA A 183 -2.37 -8.62 -7.56
N ALA A 184 -1.82 -8.82 -6.36
CA ALA A 184 -2.34 -9.76 -5.37
C ALA A 184 -3.78 -9.39 -4.94
N TRP A 185 -4.06 -8.11 -4.70
CA TRP A 185 -5.41 -7.64 -4.39
C TRP A 185 -6.42 -7.94 -5.52
N LEU A 186 -6.03 -7.70 -6.78
CA LEU A 186 -6.86 -8.03 -7.94
C LEU A 186 -7.08 -9.54 -8.09
N LEU A 187 -6.04 -10.34 -7.83
CA LEU A 187 -6.11 -11.80 -7.85
C LEU A 187 -7.05 -12.34 -6.75
N VAL A 188 -6.93 -11.87 -5.51
CA VAL A 188 -7.85 -12.24 -4.41
C VAL A 188 -9.29 -11.94 -4.81
N ARG A 189 -9.55 -10.76 -5.34
CA ARG A 189 -10.88 -10.40 -5.84
C ARG A 189 -11.37 -11.36 -6.94
N TRP A 190 -10.50 -11.71 -7.88
CA TRP A 190 -10.85 -12.66 -8.95
C TRP A 190 -11.19 -14.05 -8.39
N CYS A 191 -10.39 -14.56 -7.47
CA CYS A 191 -10.63 -15.84 -6.80
C CYS A 191 -11.97 -15.83 -6.04
N LEU A 192 -12.22 -14.79 -5.24
CA LEU A 192 -13.47 -14.66 -4.48
C LEU A 192 -14.70 -14.65 -5.39
N ARG A 193 -14.62 -13.98 -6.53
CA ARG A 193 -15.73 -14.00 -7.50
C ARG A 193 -15.99 -15.40 -8.05
N ARG A 194 -14.94 -16.15 -8.36
CA ARG A 194 -15.09 -17.54 -8.83
C ARG A 194 -15.76 -18.42 -7.80
N LEU A 195 -15.34 -18.34 -6.55
CA LEU A 195 -15.93 -19.11 -5.45
C LEU A 195 -17.41 -18.77 -5.24
N VAL A 196 -17.80 -17.50 -5.28
CA VAL A 196 -19.20 -17.09 -5.11
C VAL A 196 -20.07 -17.48 -6.30
N ASP A 197 -19.54 -17.35 -7.53
CA ASP A 197 -20.27 -17.72 -8.76
C ASP A 197 -20.52 -19.24 -8.81
N GLU A 198 -19.61 -20.07 -8.29
CA GLU A 198 -19.77 -21.55 -8.20
C GLU A 198 -20.81 -21.99 -7.14
N GLU A 199 -20.95 -21.24 -6.04
CA GLU A 199 -21.97 -21.53 -5.00
C GLU A 199 -23.40 -21.15 -5.45
N ASN A 200 -23.56 -20.29 -6.43
CA ASN A 200 -24.85 -19.83 -6.94
C ASN A 200 -25.24 -20.43 -8.33
N ALA A 201 -24.43 -21.34 -8.87
CA ALA A 201 -24.68 -22.08 -10.11
C ALA A 201 -25.31 -23.45 -9.83
#